data_edfa567fb926b9d4973e6a85a505f643
#
_entry.id   edfa567fb926b9d4973e6a85a505f643
#
_cell.length_a   1.000
_cell.length_b   1.000
_cell.length_c   1.000
_cell.angle_alpha   90.00
_cell.angle_beta   90.00
_cell.angle_gamma   90.00
#
_symmetry.space_group_name_H-M   'P 1'
#
loop_
_entity.id
_entity.type
_entity.pdbx_description
1 polymer ?
#
loop_
_entity_poly.entity_id
_entity_poly.type
_entity_poly.pdbx_seq_one_letter_code
_entity_poly.pdbx_strand_id
1 'polypeptide(L)'
;GAFMKDIESAVKLSKIMVEIGRKAKKDVVATITDMSQPLGFAIGNSLEIIEAVETLKGRGPKDFTKLCIELTIEILLVCKQASSYDEAKKLVEMAISNGLGLEKLREMIKYQEGNDQVIDDYSILPIANERIDLEYESDENVYVETIDALMIGEAAMLLGAGRATIDDKIDLGVGIVLNKKVGDKISKGDILASIYTNGQN
;
A
#
# COMPACT_ATOMS: atom_id res chain seq x y z
N GLY A 1 -0.80 3.80 -9.92
CA GLY A 1 -0.21 4.48 -10.79
C GLY A 1 1.15 4.10 -11.35
N ALA A 2 1.28 2.91 -11.91
CA ALA A 2 2.52 2.56 -12.58
C ALA A 2 2.68 3.34 -13.90
N PHE A 3 3.92 3.49 -14.37
CA PHE A 3 4.22 4.09 -15.68
C PHE A 3 3.62 3.30 -16.84
N MET A 4 3.49 1.96 -16.67
CA MET A 4 2.97 1.06 -17.68
C MET A 4 1.51 0.73 -17.40
N LYS A 5 0.66 0.92 -18.41
CA LYS A 5 -0.80 0.72 -18.31
C LYS A 5 -1.23 -0.68 -18.74
N ASP A 6 -0.33 -1.45 -19.34
CA ASP A 6 -0.59 -2.80 -19.85
C ASP A 6 0.59 -3.74 -19.57
N ILE A 7 0.32 -5.04 -19.56
CA ILE A 7 1.31 -6.08 -19.24
C ILE A 7 2.43 -6.12 -20.26
N GLU A 8 2.14 -5.93 -21.55
CA GLU A 8 3.15 -6.01 -22.61
C GLU A 8 4.22 -4.93 -22.44
N SER A 9 3.77 -3.68 -22.21
CA SER A 9 4.66 -2.54 -21.94
C SER A 9 5.45 -2.74 -20.65
N ALA A 10 4.83 -3.27 -19.58
CA ALA A 10 5.49 -3.58 -18.31
C ALA A 10 6.59 -4.63 -18.50
N VAL A 11 6.32 -5.72 -19.22
CA VAL A 11 7.31 -6.77 -19.55
C VAL A 11 8.46 -6.20 -20.38
N LYS A 12 8.18 -5.35 -21.36
CA LYS A 12 9.21 -4.72 -22.21
C LYS A 12 10.14 -3.83 -21.38
N LEU A 13 9.56 -2.97 -20.52
CA LEU A 13 10.35 -2.12 -19.62
C LEU A 13 11.19 -2.96 -18.65
N SER A 14 10.60 -3.95 -18.03
CA SER A 14 11.29 -4.84 -17.08
C SER A 14 12.49 -5.54 -17.71
N LYS A 15 12.36 -6.05 -18.93
CA LYS A 15 13.48 -6.66 -19.68
C LYS A 15 14.62 -5.68 -19.89
N ILE A 16 14.31 -4.44 -20.28
CA ILE A 16 15.31 -3.38 -20.50
C ILE A 16 16.03 -3.06 -19.19
N MET A 17 15.29 -2.88 -18.08
CA MET A 17 15.87 -2.57 -16.77
C MET A 17 16.78 -3.70 -16.27
N VAL A 18 16.37 -4.96 -16.41
CA VAL A 18 17.18 -6.13 -16.05
C VAL A 18 18.46 -6.19 -16.90
N GLU A 19 18.36 -5.92 -18.21
CA GLU A 19 19.52 -5.91 -19.09
C GLU A 19 20.52 -4.80 -18.75
N ILE A 20 20.04 -3.60 -18.47
CA ILE A 20 20.87 -2.47 -18.01
C ILE A 20 21.60 -2.84 -16.71
N GLY A 21 20.88 -3.39 -15.74
CA GLY A 21 21.46 -3.80 -14.48
C GLY A 21 22.55 -4.87 -14.64
N ARG A 22 22.31 -5.87 -15.49
CA ARG A 22 23.29 -6.91 -15.80
C ARG A 22 24.54 -6.33 -16.49
N LYS A 23 24.37 -5.39 -17.42
CA LYS A 23 25.52 -4.68 -18.06
C LYS A 23 26.29 -3.88 -17.00
N ALA A 24 25.62 -3.34 -15.98
CA ALA A 24 26.25 -2.69 -14.84
C ALA A 24 26.80 -3.66 -13.79
N LYS A 25 26.82 -4.96 -14.08
CA LYS A 25 27.30 -6.04 -13.17
C LYS A 25 26.54 -6.08 -11.84
N LYS A 26 25.22 -5.85 -11.90
CA LYS A 26 24.30 -5.96 -10.76
C LYS A 26 23.40 -7.18 -10.93
N ASP A 27 23.10 -7.88 -9.84
CA ASP A 27 22.04 -8.86 -9.81
C ASP A 27 20.70 -8.12 -9.77
N VAL A 28 19.84 -8.38 -10.75
CA VAL A 28 18.56 -7.68 -10.90
C VAL A 28 17.46 -8.69 -11.22
N VAL A 29 16.38 -8.59 -10.46
CA VAL A 29 15.12 -9.29 -10.71
C VAL A 29 14.03 -8.23 -10.92
N ALA A 30 13.10 -8.50 -11.82
CA ALA A 30 11.92 -7.67 -12.04
C ALA A 30 10.66 -8.51 -11.79
N THR A 31 9.81 -8.03 -10.90
CA THR A 31 8.51 -8.61 -10.58
C THR A 31 7.42 -7.75 -11.18
N ILE A 32 6.50 -8.36 -11.95
CA ILE A 32 5.33 -7.69 -12.51
C ILE A 32 4.16 -7.98 -11.59
N THR A 33 3.53 -6.91 -11.12
CA THR A 33 2.41 -6.97 -10.16
C THR A 33 1.17 -6.32 -10.74
N ASP A 34 0.00 -6.71 -10.21
CA ASP A 34 -1.29 -6.11 -10.61
C ASP A 34 -1.58 -4.88 -9.74
N MET A 35 -1.88 -3.75 -10.41
CA MET A 35 -2.27 -2.48 -9.83
C MET A 35 -3.60 -1.98 -10.41
N SER A 36 -4.47 -2.88 -10.89
CA SER A 36 -5.80 -2.54 -11.44
C SER A 36 -6.75 -1.98 -10.37
N GLN A 37 -6.57 -2.41 -9.12
CA GLN A 37 -7.23 -1.82 -7.94
C GLN A 37 -6.17 -1.33 -6.95
N PRO A 38 -6.49 -0.40 -6.02
CA PRO A 38 -5.57 0.00 -4.97
C PRO A 38 -5.05 -1.20 -4.19
N LEU A 39 -3.76 -1.23 -3.90
CA LEU A 39 -3.15 -2.24 -3.05
C LEU A 39 -3.43 -1.90 -1.59
N GLY A 40 -3.88 -2.88 -0.80
CA GLY A 40 -4.39 -2.60 0.54
C GLY A 40 -5.74 -1.88 0.50
N PHE A 41 -6.09 -1.24 1.57
CA PHE A 41 -7.36 -0.50 1.74
C PHE A 41 -7.16 1.00 1.87
N ALA A 42 -6.00 1.44 2.37
CA ALA A 42 -5.74 2.82 2.71
C ALA A 42 -5.12 3.60 1.55
N ILE A 43 -5.64 4.79 1.27
CA ILE A 43 -5.12 5.74 0.29
C ILE A 43 -5.06 7.11 0.96
N GLY A 44 -3.84 7.57 1.30
CA GLY A 44 -3.58 8.81 2.03
C GLY A 44 -2.45 8.61 3.04
N ASN A 45 -1.66 9.66 3.29
CA ASN A 45 -0.36 9.53 3.96
C ASN A 45 -0.43 8.85 5.34
N SER A 46 -1.17 9.42 6.29
CA SER A 46 -1.29 8.83 7.64
C SER A 46 -1.99 7.47 7.62
N LEU A 47 -3.00 7.31 6.76
CA LEU A 47 -3.77 6.08 6.63
C LEU A 47 -2.88 4.93 6.14
N GLU A 48 -2.03 5.18 5.15
CA GLU A 48 -1.07 4.19 4.62
C GLU A 48 0.02 3.84 5.64
N ILE A 49 0.48 4.82 6.44
CA ILE A 49 1.43 4.54 7.53
C ILE A 49 0.81 3.62 8.57
N ILE A 50 -0.45 3.86 8.96
CA ILE A 50 -1.18 2.99 9.88
C ILE A 50 -1.29 1.58 9.29
N GLU A 51 -1.68 1.46 8.02
CA GLU A 51 -1.79 0.17 7.33
C GLU A 51 -0.44 -0.57 7.25
N ALA A 52 0.65 0.14 6.99
CA ALA A 52 2.00 -0.44 6.99
C ALA A 52 2.41 -0.95 8.38
N VAL A 53 2.17 -0.18 9.44
CA VAL A 53 2.42 -0.60 10.83
C VAL A 53 1.57 -1.81 11.20
N GLU A 54 0.27 -1.80 10.87
CA GLU A 54 -0.63 -2.94 11.12
C GLU A 54 -0.18 -4.18 10.33
N THR A 55 0.36 -4.02 9.12
CA THR A 55 0.92 -5.11 8.35
C THR A 55 2.13 -5.74 9.04
N LEU A 56 3.05 -4.92 9.56
CA LEU A 56 4.19 -5.40 10.34
C LEU A 56 3.79 -6.01 11.69
N LYS A 57 2.63 -5.63 12.24
CA LYS A 57 2.00 -6.27 13.40
C LYS A 57 1.25 -7.56 13.05
N GLY A 58 1.24 -8.00 11.77
CA GLY A 58 0.55 -9.19 11.29
C GLY A 58 -0.96 -9.03 11.12
N ARG A 59 -1.48 -7.80 11.05
CA ARG A 59 -2.92 -7.47 10.93
C ARG A 59 -3.26 -6.69 9.65
N GLY A 60 -2.33 -6.59 8.72
CA GLY A 60 -2.52 -5.86 7.47
C GLY A 60 -3.45 -6.55 6.45
N PRO A 61 -3.82 -5.83 5.38
CA PRO A 61 -4.59 -6.37 4.27
C PRO A 61 -3.89 -7.57 3.64
N LYS A 62 -4.66 -8.58 3.21
CA LYS A 62 -4.10 -9.83 2.68
C LYS A 62 -3.30 -9.64 1.39
N ASP A 63 -3.82 -8.81 0.47
CA ASP A 63 -3.19 -8.50 -0.81
C ASP A 63 -1.86 -7.76 -0.62
N PHE A 64 -1.88 -6.70 0.20
CA PHE A 64 -0.70 -5.92 0.54
C PHE A 64 0.35 -6.75 1.27
N THR A 65 -0.06 -7.48 2.32
CA THR A 65 0.84 -8.37 3.08
C THR A 65 1.50 -9.41 2.16
N LYS A 66 0.70 -10.06 1.30
CA LYS A 66 1.21 -11.06 0.35
C LYS A 66 2.26 -10.46 -0.58
N LEU A 67 1.97 -9.31 -1.17
CA LEU A 67 2.91 -8.65 -2.08
C LEU A 67 4.21 -8.27 -1.36
N CYS A 68 4.13 -7.69 -0.16
CA CYS A 68 5.32 -7.34 0.64
C CYS A 68 6.18 -8.57 0.95
N ILE A 69 5.56 -9.69 1.32
CA ILE A 69 6.27 -10.96 1.57
C ILE A 69 6.97 -11.44 0.30
N GLU A 70 6.27 -11.51 -0.83
CA GLU A 70 6.85 -11.98 -2.11
C GLU A 70 8.03 -11.12 -2.55
N LEU A 71 7.90 -9.79 -2.50
CA LEU A 71 9.00 -8.88 -2.86
C LEU A 71 10.19 -9.02 -1.90
N THR A 72 9.94 -9.23 -0.61
CA THR A 72 11.02 -9.43 0.37
C THR A 72 11.73 -10.76 0.16
N ILE A 73 11.01 -11.82 -0.21
CA ILE A 73 11.60 -13.12 -0.59
C ILE A 73 12.56 -12.93 -1.77
N GLU A 74 12.11 -12.23 -2.82
CA GLU A 74 12.96 -11.95 -3.99
C GLU A 74 14.23 -11.18 -3.61
N ILE A 75 14.11 -10.18 -2.71
CA ILE A 75 15.27 -9.43 -2.20
C ILE A 75 16.25 -10.35 -1.47
N LEU A 76 15.76 -11.23 -0.58
CA LEU A 76 16.63 -12.17 0.17
C LEU A 76 17.35 -13.13 -0.77
N LEU A 77 16.70 -13.62 -1.82
CA LEU A 77 17.30 -14.50 -2.83
C LEU A 77 18.37 -13.76 -3.64
N VAL A 78 18.08 -12.57 -4.14
CA VAL A 78 19.03 -11.74 -4.90
C VAL A 78 20.25 -11.36 -4.07
N CYS A 79 20.03 -11.02 -2.78
CA CYS A 79 21.09 -10.69 -1.84
C CYS A 79 21.82 -11.93 -1.29
N LYS A 80 21.45 -13.13 -1.70
CA LYS A 80 22.03 -14.41 -1.23
C LYS A 80 21.93 -14.60 0.28
N GLN A 81 20.90 -14.04 0.90
CA GLN A 81 20.59 -14.20 2.32
C GLN A 81 19.75 -15.44 2.58
N ALA A 82 19.22 -16.06 1.54
CA ALA A 82 18.55 -17.34 1.55
C ALA A 82 18.93 -18.14 0.30
N SER A 83 18.94 -19.46 0.41
CA SER A 83 19.30 -20.39 -0.67
C SER A 83 18.09 -20.91 -1.47
N SER A 84 16.89 -20.73 -0.94
CA SER A 84 15.63 -21.18 -1.54
C SER A 84 14.47 -20.27 -1.18
N TYR A 85 13.39 -20.33 -1.99
CA TYR A 85 12.15 -19.62 -1.73
C TYR A 85 11.58 -19.97 -0.35
N ASP A 86 11.55 -21.26 0.02
CA ASP A 86 10.98 -21.71 1.30
C ASP A 86 11.79 -21.20 2.50
N GLU A 87 13.11 -21.15 2.39
CA GLU A 87 13.98 -20.57 3.41
C GLU A 87 13.73 -19.06 3.55
N ALA A 88 13.72 -18.33 2.44
CA ALA A 88 13.45 -16.90 2.43
C ALA A 88 12.07 -16.59 3.03
N LYS A 89 11.03 -17.34 2.62
CA LYS A 89 9.68 -17.19 3.14
C LYS A 89 9.62 -17.37 4.66
N LYS A 90 10.26 -18.41 5.20
CA LYS A 90 10.34 -18.61 6.65
C LYS A 90 11.00 -17.46 7.37
N LEU A 91 12.09 -16.91 6.82
CA LEU A 91 12.78 -15.75 7.40
C LEU A 91 11.87 -14.52 7.45
N VAL A 92 11.13 -14.24 6.38
CA VAL A 92 10.20 -13.11 6.31
C VAL A 92 9.04 -13.29 7.30
N GLU A 93 8.40 -14.45 7.30
CA GLU A 93 7.30 -14.76 8.20
C GLU A 93 7.73 -14.70 9.67
N MET A 94 8.93 -15.18 9.99
CA MET A 94 9.51 -15.05 11.32
C MET A 94 9.78 -13.59 11.70
N ALA A 95 10.30 -12.77 10.79
CA ALA A 95 10.59 -11.36 11.06
C ALA A 95 9.31 -10.55 11.37
N ILE A 96 8.18 -10.93 10.76
CA ILE A 96 6.87 -10.34 11.07
C ILE A 96 6.37 -10.88 12.43
N SER A 97 6.33 -12.20 12.60
CA SER A 97 5.72 -12.83 13.78
C SER A 97 6.44 -12.55 15.09
N ASN A 98 7.75 -12.33 15.06
CA ASN A 98 8.56 -12.00 16.25
C ASN A 98 8.75 -10.49 16.45
N GLY A 99 8.16 -9.64 15.59
CA GLY A 99 8.22 -8.18 15.68
C GLY A 99 9.51 -7.52 15.19
N LEU A 100 10.48 -8.27 14.66
CA LEU A 100 11.75 -7.68 14.17
C LEU A 100 11.53 -6.68 13.04
N GLY A 101 10.57 -6.92 12.14
CA GLY A 101 10.21 -5.98 11.09
C GLY A 101 9.69 -4.65 11.66
N LEU A 102 8.85 -4.72 12.69
CA LEU A 102 8.31 -3.55 13.38
C LEU A 102 9.40 -2.75 14.10
N GLU A 103 10.31 -3.43 14.81
CA GLU A 103 11.44 -2.77 15.47
C GLU A 103 12.39 -2.12 14.45
N LYS A 104 12.56 -2.72 13.28
CA LYS A 104 13.36 -2.11 12.22
C LYS A 104 12.71 -0.83 11.66
N LEU A 105 11.38 -0.80 11.55
CA LEU A 105 10.65 0.43 11.22
C LEU A 105 10.85 1.50 12.30
N ARG A 106 10.79 1.11 13.59
CA ARG A 106 11.05 2.01 14.72
C ARG A 106 12.45 2.63 14.64
N GLU A 107 13.48 1.82 14.40
CA GLU A 107 14.83 2.31 14.20
C GLU A 107 14.93 3.29 13.01
N MET A 108 14.31 2.94 11.88
CA MET A 108 14.31 3.80 10.69
C MET A 108 13.69 5.18 10.99
N ILE A 109 12.55 5.23 11.67
CA ILE A 109 11.89 6.47 12.08
C ILE A 109 12.83 7.30 12.96
N LYS A 110 13.48 6.69 13.96
CA LYS A 110 14.46 7.36 14.83
C LYS A 110 15.65 7.93 14.07
N TYR A 111 16.22 7.15 13.17
CA TYR A 111 17.38 7.61 12.36
C TYR A 111 17.03 8.77 11.43
N GLN A 112 15.75 8.92 11.07
CA GLN A 112 15.23 10.04 10.29
C GLN A 112 14.71 11.18 11.19
N GLU A 113 15.04 11.17 12.48
CA GLU A 113 14.63 12.17 13.48
C GLU A 113 13.11 12.28 13.66
N GLY A 114 12.36 11.21 13.30
CA GLY A 114 10.92 11.12 13.48
C GLY A 114 10.53 10.65 14.88
N ASN A 115 9.25 10.83 15.21
CA ASN A 115 8.69 10.32 16.46
C ASN A 115 8.28 8.86 16.32
N ASP A 116 9.07 7.93 16.84
CA ASP A 116 8.83 6.48 16.75
C ASP A 116 7.64 5.98 17.62
N GLN A 117 7.14 6.79 18.52
CA GLN A 117 5.93 6.46 19.30
C GLN A 117 4.69 6.31 18.42
N VAL A 118 4.71 6.82 17.20
CA VAL A 118 3.66 6.63 16.20
C VAL A 118 3.32 5.15 15.95
N ILE A 119 4.26 4.24 16.18
CA ILE A 119 4.03 2.80 16.04
C ILE A 119 3.06 2.26 17.10
N ASP A 120 3.06 2.87 18.28
CA ASP A 120 2.23 2.45 19.42
C ASP A 120 0.98 3.31 19.58
N ASP A 121 1.03 4.58 19.15
CA ASP A 121 -0.06 5.55 19.25
C ASP A 121 -0.25 6.32 17.95
N TYR A 122 -1.29 5.93 17.19
CA TYR A 122 -1.62 6.56 15.91
C TYR A 122 -2.19 7.98 16.03
N SER A 123 -2.60 8.42 17.23
CA SER A 123 -3.08 9.79 17.45
C SER A 123 -1.99 10.85 17.26
N ILE A 124 -0.73 10.44 17.20
CA ILE A 124 0.43 11.29 16.90
C ILE A 124 0.46 11.69 15.41
N LEU A 125 -0.11 10.86 14.54
CA LEU A 125 -0.22 11.18 13.10
C LEU A 125 -1.25 12.29 12.86
N PRO A 126 -1.09 13.09 11.82
CA PRO A 126 -2.16 13.97 11.35
C PRO A 126 -3.44 13.16 11.09
N ILE A 127 -4.58 13.65 11.60
CA ILE A 127 -5.89 13.00 11.49
C ILE A 127 -6.87 14.00 10.88
N ALA A 128 -7.70 13.55 9.95
CA ALA A 128 -8.78 14.35 9.42
C ALA A 128 -9.86 14.63 10.48
N ASN A 129 -10.53 15.78 10.36
CA ASN A 129 -11.56 16.21 11.31
C ASN A 129 -12.89 15.47 11.11
N GLU A 130 -13.15 14.99 9.87
CA GLU A 130 -14.40 14.35 9.50
C GLU A 130 -14.14 13.03 8.79
N ARG A 131 -15.07 12.09 9.01
CA ARG A 131 -15.19 10.85 8.25
C ARG A 131 -16.58 10.78 7.65
N ILE A 132 -16.64 10.54 6.34
CA ILE A 132 -17.87 10.36 5.58
C ILE A 132 -17.84 8.94 5.01
N ASP A 133 -18.85 8.15 5.35
CA ASP A 133 -18.97 6.79 4.85
C ASP A 133 -19.84 6.77 3.59
N LEU A 134 -19.35 6.15 2.52
CA LEU A 134 -20.08 5.89 1.29
C LEU A 134 -20.81 4.55 1.44
N GLU A 135 -22.12 4.62 1.71
CA GLU A 135 -22.96 3.47 1.93
C GLU A 135 -23.65 3.02 0.64
N TYR A 136 -23.83 1.72 0.47
CA TYR A 136 -24.62 1.14 -0.62
C TYR A 136 -26.07 1.08 -0.25
N GLU A 137 -26.94 1.83 -0.98
CA GLU A 137 -28.34 2.04 -0.63
C GLU A 137 -29.33 1.09 -1.32
N SER A 138 -28.91 0.40 -2.40
CA SER A 138 -29.81 -0.48 -3.16
C SER A 138 -30.14 -1.77 -2.42
N ASP A 139 -31.39 -2.25 -2.61
CA ASP A 139 -31.84 -3.54 -2.06
C ASP A 139 -31.26 -4.76 -2.81
N GLU A 140 -30.61 -4.56 -3.96
CA GLU A 140 -30.00 -5.63 -4.75
C GLU A 140 -28.65 -6.05 -4.17
N ASN A 141 -28.41 -7.36 -4.07
CA ASN A 141 -27.09 -7.88 -3.76
C ASN A 141 -26.26 -7.92 -5.04
N VAL A 142 -25.08 -7.30 -5.01
CA VAL A 142 -24.15 -7.24 -6.14
C VAL A 142 -22.74 -7.63 -5.71
N TYR A 143 -21.82 -7.64 -6.67
CA TYR A 143 -20.39 -7.84 -6.41
C TYR A 143 -19.59 -6.68 -6.99
N VAL A 144 -18.48 -6.35 -6.36
CA VAL A 144 -17.53 -5.39 -6.93
C VAL A 144 -16.88 -6.01 -8.15
N GLU A 145 -17.14 -5.46 -9.32
CA GLU A 145 -16.56 -5.92 -10.58
C GLU A 145 -15.18 -5.30 -10.83
N THR A 146 -15.05 -3.99 -10.65
CA THR A 146 -13.81 -3.25 -10.87
C THR A 146 -13.66 -2.12 -9.87
N ILE A 147 -12.41 -1.77 -9.57
CA ILE A 147 -12.03 -0.56 -8.82
C ILE A 147 -10.86 0.07 -9.59
N ASP A 148 -11.04 1.24 -10.16
CA ASP A 148 -9.97 1.93 -10.87
C ASP A 148 -9.01 2.60 -9.88
N ALA A 149 -7.78 2.06 -9.75
CA ALA A 149 -6.78 2.58 -8.84
C ALA A 149 -6.37 4.03 -9.15
N LEU A 150 -6.36 4.42 -10.45
CA LEU A 150 -6.01 5.78 -10.85
C LEU A 150 -7.11 6.77 -10.40
N MET A 151 -8.36 6.45 -10.64
CA MET A 151 -9.49 7.30 -10.23
C MET A 151 -9.56 7.47 -8.70
N ILE A 152 -9.30 6.39 -7.94
CA ILE A 152 -9.22 6.49 -6.48
C ILE A 152 -8.05 7.37 -6.04
N GLY A 153 -6.89 7.25 -6.69
CA GLY A 153 -5.72 8.11 -6.43
C GLY A 153 -6.00 9.59 -6.75
N GLU A 154 -6.69 9.87 -7.87
CA GLU A 154 -7.12 11.22 -8.25
C GLU A 154 -8.14 11.79 -7.24
N ALA A 155 -9.09 10.98 -6.78
CA ALA A 155 -10.04 11.39 -5.75
C ALA A 155 -9.31 11.73 -4.43
N ALA A 156 -8.35 10.92 -4.00
CA ALA A 156 -7.55 11.20 -2.81
C ALA A 156 -6.70 12.49 -2.99
N MET A 157 -6.17 12.73 -4.18
CA MET A 157 -5.46 13.98 -4.50
C MET A 157 -6.39 15.20 -4.39
N LEU A 158 -7.62 15.10 -4.90
CA LEU A 158 -8.62 16.17 -4.78
C LEU A 158 -9.01 16.47 -3.33
N LEU A 159 -8.99 15.47 -2.45
CA LEU A 159 -9.15 15.66 -1.00
C LEU A 159 -7.97 16.39 -0.34
N GLY A 160 -6.84 16.50 -1.03
CA GLY A 160 -5.61 17.09 -0.50
C GLY A 160 -4.55 16.06 -0.05
N ALA A 161 -4.79 14.75 -0.19
CA ALA A 161 -3.80 13.72 0.17
C ALA A 161 -2.59 13.68 -0.78
N GLY A 162 -2.71 14.28 -1.95
CA GLY A 162 -1.66 14.43 -2.95
C GLY A 162 -1.59 15.85 -3.47
N ARG A 163 -0.71 16.10 -4.44
CA ARG A 163 -0.56 17.41 -5.08
C ARG A 163 -0.68 17.29 -6.59
N ALA A 164 -1.42 18.18 -7.22
CA ALA A 164 -1.49 18.33 -8.66
C ALA A 164 -0.32 19.18 -9.19
N THR A 165 0.13 20.16 -8.40
CA THR A 165 1.27 21.03 -8.73
C THR A 165 2.30 21.00 -7.60
N ILE A 166 3.53 21.46 -7.90
CA ILE A 166 4.63 21.46 -6.94
C ILE A 166 4.38 22.40 -5.74
N ASP A 167 3.52 23.39 -5.92
CA ASP A 167 3.22 24.42 -4.92
C ASP A 167 2.07 24.00 -3.99
N ASP A 168 1.35 22.93 -4.31
CA ASP A 168 0.24 22.44 -3.49
C ASP A 168 0.74 21.88 -2.17
N LYS A 169 0.04 22.22 -1.09
CA LYS A 169 0.28 21.64 0.24
C LYS A 169 -0.47 20.33 0.36
N ILE A 170 0.27 19.30 0.78
CA ILE A 170 -0.32 17.98 1.08
C ILE A 170 -0.89 18.02 2.49
N ASP A 171 -2.16 17.64 2.65
CA ASP A 171 -2.76 17.34 3.94
C ASP A 171 -2.53 15.87 4.27
N LEU A 172 -1.69 15.60 5.24
CA LEU A 172 -1.28 14.25 5.60
C LEU A 172 -2.40 13.45 6.32
N GLY A 173 -3.43 14.13 6.83
CA GLY A 173 -4.51 13.51 7.59
C GLY A 173 -5.68 13.01 6.73
N VAL A 174 -5.80 13.51 5.49
CA VAL A 174 -6.94 13.17 4.62
C VAL A 174 -6.66 11.97 3.73
N GLY A 175 -7.73 11.36 3.19
CA GLY A 175 -7.62 10.23 2.29
C GLY A 175 -8.88 9.39 2.21
N ILE A 176 -8.74 8.18 1.69
CA ILE A 176 -9.82 7.22 1.47
C ILE A 176 -9.41 5.87 2.04
N VAL A 177 -10.32 5.21 2.73
CA VAL A 177 -10.17 3.80 3.11
C VAL A 177 -11.24 3.00 2.39
N LEU A 178 -10.84 2.06 1.54
CA LEU A 178 -11.75 1.12 0.90
C LEU A 178 -12.23 0.09 1.93
N ASN A 179 -13.51 -0.25 1.90
CA ASN A 179 -14.08 -1.31 2.74
C ASN A 179 -14.48 -2.54 1.92
N LYS A 180 -14.41 -2.43 0.60
CA LYS A 180 -14.69 -3.51 -0.35
C LYS A 180 -13.60 -3.57 -1.41
N LYS A 181 -13.31 -4.78 -1.88
CA LYS A 181 -12.34 -5.05 -2.95
C LYS A 181 -13.02 -5.78 -4.09
N VAL A 182 -12.36 -5.84 -5.24
CA VAL A 182 -12.85 -6.62 -6.40
C VAL A 182 -13.17 -8.05 -5.98
N GLY A 183 -14.38 -8.51 -6.31
CA GLY A 183 -14.93 -9.80 -5.96
C GLY A 183 -15.73 -9.85 -4.66
N ASP A 184 -15.69 -8.78 -3.84
CA ASP A 184 -16.48 -8.74 -2.60
C ASP A 184 -17.97 -8.58 -2.90
N LYS A 185 -18.80 -9.29 -2.12
CA LYS A 185 -20.24 -9.12 -2.13
C LYS A 185 -20.62 -7.81 -1.44
N ILE A 186 -21.59 -7.12 -2.03
CA ILE A 186 -22.18 -5.88 -1.51
C ILE A 186 -23.66 -6.12 -1.26
N SER A 187 -24.12 -5.70 -0.10
CA SER A 187 -25.51 -5.70 0.32
C SER A 187 -25.88 -4.31 0.83
N LYS A 188 -27.18 -4.00 0.86
CA LYS A 188 -27.69 -2.73 1.39
C LYS A 188 -27.16 -2.46 2.80
N GLY A 189 -26.67 -1.25 3.03
CA GLY A 189 -26.06 -0.81 4.28
C GLY A 189 -24.57 -1.11 4.39
N ASP A 190 -23.98 -1.80 3.41
CA ASP A 190 -22.53 -1.99 3.39
C ASP A 190 -21.80 -0.67 3.08
N ILE A 191 -20.78 -0.34 3.86
CA ILE A 191 -19.91 0.79 3.58
C ILE A 191 -18.92 0.36 2.50
N LEU A 192 -18.92 1.04 1.36
CA LEU A 192 -18.03 0.80 0.23
C LEU A 192 -16.65 1.40 0.46
N ALA A 193 -16.63 2.64 0.95
CA ALA A 193 -15.43 3.39 1.28
C ALA A 193 -15.70 4.40 2.38
N SER A 194 -14.66 4.78 3.14
CA SER A 194 -14.70 5.85 4.11
C SER A 194 -13.78 6.97 3.66
N ILE A 195 -14.31 8.18 3.56
CA ILE A 195 -13.59 9.39 3.13
C ILE A 195 -13.20 10.17 4.37
N TYR A 196 -11.93 10.46 4.52
CA TYR A 196 -11.36 11.27 5.60
C TYR A 196 -11.02 12.66 5.06
N THR A 197 -11.64 13.71 5.60
CA THR A 197 -11.55 15.07 5.05
C THR A 197 -11.46 16.13 6.13
N ASN A 198 -10.91 17.31 5.77
CA ASN A 198 -10.84 18.50 6.61
C ASN A 198 -11.79 19.62 6.11
N GLY A 199 -12.76 19.28 5.27
CA GLY A 199 -13.79 20.22 4.83
C GLY A 199 -13.31 21.28 3.82
N GLN A 200 -12.19 21.05 3.17
CA GLN A 200 -11.68 21.93 2.12
C GLN A 200 -11.98 21.36 0.73
N ASN A 201 -13.24 21.15 0.41
CA ASN A 201 -13.71 21.05 -1.01
C ASN A 201 -15.05 20.34 -1.09
#